data_3c60ea6ef49317f45de74b0ada262736
#
_entry.id   3c60ea6ef49317f45de74b0ada262736
#
_cell.length_a   1.000
_cell.length_b   1.000
_cell.length_c   1.000
_cell.angle_alpha   90.00
_cell.angle_beta   90.00
_cell.angle_gamma   90.00
#
_symmetry.space_group_name_H-M   'P 1'
#
loop_
_entity.id
_entity.type
_entity.pdbx_description
1 polymer ?
#
loop_
_entity_poly.entity_id
_entity_poly.type
_entity_poly.pdbx_seq_one_letter_code
_entity_poly.pdbx_strand_id
1 'polypeptide(L)'
;MKIPPFVAHSRLVRFSSWSHPLQETVAWANLVLSITLVLFLLCSPAYSQIPVRPETGDLIKDVVRNGYGLLIIHNNWTMDTVAVLTDKDVKPLIAVYIRSKDSYEIEKIEDGSYGLYFTVGNLWDEKNRRFKSVLGYYHYNPTLDFQTNETDTDIEYSVYELDLYEAGASNFIPDYFEFPDLR
;
A
#
# COMPACT_ATOMS: atom_id res chain seq x y z
N MET A 1 115.34 -3.79 16.32
CA MET A 1 114.11 -3.23 15.76
C MET A 1 113.06 -4.33 15.90
N LYS A 2 112.21 -4.21 16.94
CA LYS A 2 111.25 -5.24 17.28
C LYS A 2 109.83 -4.75 16.81
N ILE A 3 109.20 -5.53 15.98
CA ILE A 3 107.81 -5.34 15.49
C ILE A 3 106.87 -5.93 16.52
N PRO A 4 105.90 -5.18 17.06
CA PRO A 4 104.90 -5.74 17.98
C PRO A 4 103.87 -6.58 17.27
N PRO A 5 103.23 -7.54 17.94
CA PRO A 5 102.29 -8.49 17.36
C PRO A 5 100.91 -7.81 17.18
N PHE A 6 100.23 -8.15 16.08
CA PHE A 6 98.89 -7.75 15.69
C PHE A 6 97.86 -8.55 16.53
N VAL A 7 97.06 -7.83 17.31
CA VAL A 7 95.95 -8.43 18.05
C VAL A 7 94.69 -8.26 17.26
N ALA A 8 94.12 -9.37 16.74
CA ALA A 8 92.82 -9.37 16.04
C ALA A 8 91.73 -9.49 17.10
N HIS A 9 90.88 -8.49 17.14
CA HIS A 9 89.65 -8.52 17.92
C HIS A 9 88.47 -9.02 17.05
N SER A 10 87.96 -10.21 17.30
CA SER A 10 86.68 -10.71 16.69
C SER A 10 85.53 -10.12 17.46
N ARG A 11 84.69 -9.29 16.81
CA ARG A 11 83.43 -8.88 17.33
C ARG A 11 82.37 -9.89 16.84
N LEU A 12 81.73 -10.57 17.78
CA LEU A 12 80.54 -11.32 17.54
C LEU A 12 79.34 -10.36 17.38
N VAL A 13 78.86 -10.22 16.16
CA VAL A 13 77.61 -9.50 15.86
C VAL A 13 76.49 -10.45 16.14
N ARG A 14 75.73 -10.17 17.20
CA ARG A 14 74.47 -10.92 17.50
C ARG A 14 73.37 -10.41 16.60
N PHE A 15 72.95 -11.16 15.59
CA PHE A 15 71.71 -10.92 14.85
C PHE A 15 70.55 -11.27 15.75
N SER A 16 69.83 -10.25 16.23
CA SER A 16 68.50 -10.46 16.81
C SER A 16 67.54 -10.82 15.67
N SER A 17 66.94 -11.97 15.73
CA SER A 17 65.87 -12.39 14.82
C SER A 17 64.72 -11.44 14.96
N TRP A 18 64.45 -10.67 13.94
CA TRP A 18 63.23 -9.90 13.81
C TRP A 18 62.08 -10.88 13.56
N SER A 19 61.43 -11.32 14.64
CA SER A 19 60.22 -12.10 14.57
C SER A 19 59.04 -11.20 14.15
N HIS A 20 58.73 -11.28 12.92
CA HIS A 20 57.43 -11.15 12.23
C HIS A 20 56.39 -10.09 12.68
N PRO A 21 56.42 -8.87 12.12
CA PRO A 21 55.26 -7.99 12.16
C PRO A 21 54.17 -8.40 11.16
N LEU A 22 54.43 -9.37 10.27
CA LEU A 22 53.48 -9.77 9.20
C LEU A 22 52.24 -10.55 9.70
N GLN A 23 52.39 -11.25 10.80
CA GLN A 23 51.29 -12.07 11.33
C GLN A 23 50.20 -11.24 12.01
N GLU A 24 50.59 -10.13 12.67
CA GLU A 24 49.62 -9.20 13.28
C GLU A 24 48.87 -8.38 12.23
N THR A 25 49.53 -7.95 11.16
CA THR A 25 48.89 -7.15 10.10
C THR A 25 47.79 -7.95 9.36
N VAL A 26 47.97 -9.25 9.17
CA VAL A 26 46.97 -10.14 8.56
C VAL A 26 45.75 -10.34 9.49
N ALA A 27 45.98 -10.44 10.79
CA ALA A 27 44.90 -10.58 11.77
C ALA A 27 44.00 -9.32 11.80
N TRP A 28 44.59 -8.14 11.80
CA TRP A 28 43.82 -6.88 11.74
C TRP A 28 43.11 -6.69 10.42
N ALA A 29 43.71 -7.07 9.30
CA ALA A 29 43.07 -7.00 7.98
C ALA A 29 41.82 -7.92 7.91
N ASN A 30 41.89 -9.12 8.44
CA ASN A 30 40.73 -10.04 8.50
C ASN A 30 39.66 -9.56 9.46
N LEU A 31 40.01 -8.93 10.58
CA LEU A 31 39.06 -8.34 11.51
C LEU A 31 38.31 -7.17 10.85
N VAL A 32 39.00 -6.26 10.19
CA VAL A 32 38.41 -5.13 9.48
C VAL A 32 37.51 -5.60 8.35
N LEU A 33 37.94 -6.60 7.57
CA LEU A 33 37.14 -7.17 6.48
C LEU A 33 35.86 -7.83 7.00
N SER A 34 35.92 -8.54 8.13
CA SER A 34 34.74 -9.16 8.72
C SER A 34 33.76 -8.13 9.29
N ILE A 35 34.25 -7.07 9.92
CA ILE A 35 33.42 -5.97 10.43
C ILE A 35 32.74 -5.23 9.27
N THR A 36 33.46 -4.93 8.18
CA THR A 36 32.88 -4.27 7.00
C THR A 36 31.84 -5.16 6.32
N LEU A 37 32.05 -6.47 6.25
CA LEU A 37 31.07 -7.42 5.69
C LEU A 37 29.80 -7.47 6.55
N VAL A 38 29.93 -7.50 7.87
CA VAL A 38 28.78 -7.48 8.79
C VAL A 38 28.02 -6.15 8.70
N LEU A 39 28.72 -5.00 8.62
CA LEU A 39 28.07 -3.71 8.42
C LEU A 39 27.32 -3.65 7.08
N PHE A 40 27.88 -4.22 6.02
CA PHE A 40 27.23 -4.28 4.71
C PHE A 40 25.97 -5.16 4.71
N LEU A 41 25.97 -6.27 5.46
CA LEU A 41 24.81 -7.14 5.63
C LEU A 41 23.71 -6.50 6.50
N LEU A 42 24.07 -5.63 7.44
CA LEU A 42 23.12 -4.88 8.27
C LEU A 42 22.53 -3.65 7.55
N CYS A 43 23.17 -3.16 6.50
CA CYS A 43 22.71 -2.06 5.68
C CYS A 43 21.74 -2.60 4.59
N SER A 44 20.71 -3.35 4.99
CA SER A 44 19.63 -3.69 4.07
C SER A 44 18.96 -2.38 3.65
N PRO A 45 18.89 -2.05 2.35
CA PRO A 45 18.11 -0.90 1.93
C PRO A 45 16.67 -1.15 2.40
N ALA A 46 16.17 -0.29 3.27
CA ALA A 46 14.75 -0.25 3.56
C ALA A 46 14.08 0.14 2.24
N TYR A 47 13.60 -0.84 1.48
CA TYR A 47 12.71 -0.59 0.36
C TYR A 47 11.47 0.07 0.95
N SER A 48 11.44 1.39 0.92
CA SER A 48 10.22 2.14 1.10
C SER A 48 9.31 1.71 -0.05
N GLN A 49 8.37 0.82 0.23
CA GLN A 49 7.32 0.52 -0.72
C GLN A 49 6.54 1.81 -0.90
N ILE A 50 6.69 2.43 -2.06
CA ILE A 50 5.83 3.53 -2.47
C ILE A 50 4.41 2.93 -2.45
N PRO A 51 3.48 3.50 -1.68
CA PRO A 51 2.12 3.00 -1.65
C PRO A 51 1.57 3.01 -3.09
N VAL A 52 1.26 1.85 -3.62
CA VAL A 52 0.64 1.75 -4.94
C VAL A 52 -0.77 2.34 -4.79
N ARG A 53 -1.03 3.43 -5.50
CA ARG A 53 -2.36 4.02 -5.60
C ARG A 53 -3.18 3.16 -6.54
N PRO A 54 -4.30 2.54 -6.11
CA PRO A 54 -5.14 1.74 -6.99
C PRO A 54 -5.66 2.54 -8.20
N GLU A 55 -6.05 1.84 -9.25
CA GLU A 55 -6.70 2.45 -10.40
C GLU A 55 -8.20 2.63 -10.13
N THR A 56 -8.83 3.58 -10.86
CA THR A 56 -10.30 3.66 -10.85
C THR A 56 -10.87 2.38 -11.43
N GLY A 57 -11.80 1.76 -10.68
CA GLY A 57 -12.39 0.49 -11.03
C GLY A 57 -11.75 -0.74 -10.37
N ASP A 58 -10.65 -0.56 -9.62
CA ASP A 58 -10.10 -1.66 -8.83
C ASP A 58 -11.13 -2.11 -7.77
N LEU A 59 -11.58 -3.35 -7.92
CA LEU A 59 -12.57 -3.96 -7.04
C LEU A 59 -11.88 -4.48 -5.77
N ILE A 60 -12.14 -3.81 -4.66
CA ILE A 60 -11.68 -4.22 -3.32
C ILE A 60 -12.49 -5.42 -2.84
N LYS A 61 -13.76 -5.46 -3.22
CA LYS A 61 -14.69 -6.56 -2.97
C LYS A 61 -15.65 -6.68 -4.14
N ASP A 62 -16.01 -7.90 -4.51
CA ASP A 62 -16.99 -8.17 -5.55
C ASP A 62 -17.77 -9.44 -5.24
N VAL A 63 -18.96 -9.53 -5.83
CA VAL A 63 -19.81 -10.71 -5.83
C VAL A 63 -20.19 -11.05 -7.27
N VAL A 64 -20.64 -12.29 -7.51
CA VAL A 64 -21.19 -12.65 -8.81
C VAL A 64 -22.42 -11.79 -9.07
N ARG A 65 -22.48 -11.14 -10.23
CA ARG A 65 -23.53 -10.21 -10.63
C ARG A 65 -24.10 -10.62 -11.98
N ASN A 66 -25.41 -10.77 -12.06
CA ASN A 66 -26.10 -11.21 -13.27
C ASN A 66 -27.36 -10.36 -13.59
N GLY A 67 -27.55 -9.24 -12.87
CA GLY A 67 -28.67 -8.33 -13.09
C GLY A 67 -28.45 -7.38 -14.27
N TYR A 68 -29.36 -6.43 -14.41
CA TYR A 68 -29.30 -5.36 -15.42
C TYR A 68 -29.02 -4.00 -14.82
N GLY A 69 -29.15 -3.86 -13.50
CA GLY A 69 -28.98 -2.60 -12.79
C GLY A 69 -27.62 -1.96 -13.03
N LEU A 70 -27.60 -0.63 -13.14
CA LEU A 70 -26.41 0.19 -13.37
C LEU A 70 -26.31 1.30 -12.31
N LEU A 71 -25.14 1.42 -11.69
CA LEU A 71 -24.80 2.52 -10.79
C LEU A 71 -23.58 3.26 -11.30
N ILE A 72 -23.74 4.53 -11.65
CA ILE A 72 -22.69 5.42 -12.11
C ILE A 72 -22.31 6.34 -10.95
N ILE A 73 -21.03 6.39 -10.60
CA ILE A 73 -20.52 7.20 -9.50
C ILE A 73 -19.46 8.16 -10.04
N HIS A 74 -19.68 9.44 -9.86
CA HIS A 74 -18.72 10.51 -10.18
C HIS A 74 -18.03 10.99 -8.91
N ASN A 75 -16.75 10.71 -8.76
CA ASN A 75 -15.98 11.24 -7.64
C ASN A 75 -15.52 12.66 -7.91
N ASN A 76 -16.34 13.63 -7.55
CA ASN A 76 -16.02 15.06 -7.70
C ASN A 76 -15.14 15.62 -6.56
N TRP A 77 -14.68 14.78 -5.64
CA TRP A 77 -13.72 15.18 -4.61
C TRP A 77 -12.31 15.39 -5.19
N THR A 78 -11.49 16.13 -4.44
CA THR A 78 -10.05 16.28 -4.73
C THR A 78 -9.21 15.14 -4.17
N MET A 79 -9.85 14.18 -3.50
CA MET A 79 -9.28 12.97 -2.91
C MET A 79 -9.93 11.72 -3.49
N ASP A 80 -9.26 10.59 -3.29
CA ASP A 80 -9.78 9.31 -3.74
C ASP A 80 -10.94 8.85 -2.86
N THR A 81 -11.79 8.02 -3.44
CA THR A 81 -12.98 7.48 -2.79
C THR A 81 -13.00 5.97 -2.92
N VAL A 82 -13.48 5.29 -1.89
CA VAL A 82 -13.93 3.90 -1.99
C VAL A 82 -15.45 3.91 -1.78
N ALA A 83 -16.17 3.49 -2.80
CA ALA A 83 -17.63 3.33 -2.76
C ALA A 83 -17.99 1.87 -2.47
N VAL A 84 -18.95 1.67 -1.56
CA VAL A 84 -19.34 0.35 -1.07
C VAL A 84 -20.84 0.20 -1.19
N LEU A 85 -21.27 -0.75 -2.03
CA LEU A 85 -22.66 -1.17 -2.12
C LEU A 85 -22.89 -2.32 -1.13
N THR A 86 -23.92 -2.22 -0.30
CA THR A 86 -24.21 -3.19 0.76
C THR A 86 -25.61 -3.78 0.59
N ASP A 87 -25.84 -4.92 1.23
CA ASP A 87 -27.19 -5.41 1.46
C ASP A 87 -27.91 -4.63 2.60
N LYS A 88 -29.12 -5.04 2.92
CA LYS A 88 -29.95 -4.44 3.98
C LYS A 88 -29.33 -4.58 5.39
N ASP A 89 -28.43 -5.52 5.60
CA ASP A 89 -27.76 -5.78 6.87
C ASP A 89 -26.39 -5.10 6.94
N VAL A 90 -26.13 -4.12 6.07
CA VAL A 90 -24.87 -3.36 5.93
C VAL A 90 -23.67 -4.23 5.58
N LYS A 91 -23.91 -5.45 5.08
CA LYS A 91 -22.84 -6.33 4.64
C LYS A 91 -22.36 -5.88 3.26
N PRO A 92 -21.03 -5.60 3.11
CA PRO A 92 -20.49 -5.15 1.84
C PRO A 92 -20.56 -6.25 0.78
N LEU A 93 -21.14 -5.92 -0.36
CA LEU A 93 -21.26 -6.77 -1.55
C LEU A 93 -20.24 -6.37 -2.60
N ILE A 94 -20.19 -5.09 -2.95
CA ILE A 94 -19.28 -4.53 -3.95
C ILE A 94 -18.57 -3.35 -3.30
N ALA A 95 -17.24 -3.31 -3.43
CA ALA A 95 -16.43 -2.16 -3.03
C ALA A 95 -15.45 -1.81 -4.14
N VAL A 96 -15.48 -0.57 -4.60
CA VAL A 96 -14.69 -0.10 -5.73
C VAL A 96 -13.89 1.16 -5.37
N TYR A 97 -12.65 1.21 -5.85
CA TYR A 97 -11.80 2.39 -5.73
C TYR A 97 -12.04 3.33 -6.90
N ILE A 98 -12.22 4.61 -6.61
CA ILE A 98 -12.46 5.66 -7.61
C ILE A 98 -11.51 6.82 -7.31
N ARG A 99 -10.57 7.09 -8.21
CA ARG A 99 -9.62 8.21 -8.07
C ARG A 99 -10.35 9.55 -8.04
N SER A 100 -9.67 10.54 -7.49
CA SER A 100 -10.16 11.93 -7.50
C SER A 100 -10.47 12.41 -8.92
N LYS A 101 -11.65 13.00 -9.12
CA LYS A 101 -12.16 13.53 -10.40
C LYS A 101 -12.43 12.48 -11.47
N ASP A 102 -12.44 11.20 -11.10
CA ASP A 102 -12.81 10.10 -11.98
C ASP A 102 -14.25 9.64 -11.76
N SER A 103 -14.74 8.81 -12.67
CA SER A 103 -16.05 8.17 -12.60
C SER A 103 -15.92 6.68 -12.83
N TYR A 104 -16.84 5.91 -12.24
CA TYR A 104 -16.91 4.47 -12.43
C TYR A 104 -18.33 3.97 -12.52
N GLU A 105 -18.56 2.95 -13.37
CA GLU A 105 -19.83 2.30 -13.58
C GLU A 105 -19.83 0.91 -12.98
N ILE A 106 -20.71 0.66 -12.02
CA ILE A 106 -20.96 -0.67 -11.46
C ILE A 106 -22.13 -1.26 -12.23
N GLU A 107 -21.82 -2.22 -13.10
CA GLU A 107 -22.78 -2.89 -13.95
C GLU A 107 -23.31 -4.19 -13.32
N LYS A 108 -24.42 -4.69 -13.91
CA LYS A 108 -25.01 -6.01 -13.62
C LYS A 108 -25.46 -6.15 -12.18
N ILE A 109 -25.94 -5.08 -11.57
CA ILE A 109 -26.51 -5.12 -10.23
C ILE A 109 -27.86 -5.85 -10.33
N GLU A 110 -28.06 -6.85 -9.45
CA GLU A 110 -29.30 -7.61 -9.36
C GLU A 110 -30.41 -6.77 -8.74
N ASP A 111 -31.67 -7.16 -8.98
CA ASP A 111 -32.81 -6.53 -8.37
C ASP A 111 -32.75 -6.63 -6.84
N GLY A 112 -33.09 -5.55 -6.15
CA GLY A 112 -33.01 -5.47 -4.70
C GLY A 112 -32.80 -4.07 -4.17
N SER A 113 -32.81 -3.96 -2.84
CA SER A 113 -32.59 -2.71 -2.12
C SER A 113 -31.17 -2.72 -1.52
N TYR A 114 -30.40 -1.69 -1.81
CA TYR A 114 -29.00 -1.59 -1.44
C TYR A 114 -28.71 -0.30 -0.69
N GLY A 115 -27.83 -0.40 0.30
CA GLY A 115 -27.18 0.77 0.90
C GLY A 115 -25.94 1.19 0.12
N LEU A 116 -25.68 2.47 0.02
CA LEU A 116 -24.43 3.00 -0.55
C LEU A 116 -23.67 3.77 0.50
N TYR A 117 -22.44 3.31 0.75
CA TYR A 117 -21.49 3.94 1.65
C TYR A 117 -20.24 4.36 0.87
N PHE A 118 -19.57 5.40 1.32
CA PHE A 118 -18.28 5.74 0.77
C PHE A 118 -17.36 6.39 1.80
N THR A 119 -16.06 6.18 1.62
CA THR A 119 -15.01 6.84 2.38
C THR A 119 -14.12 7.62 1.44
N VAL A 120 -13.70 8.79 1.89
CA VAL A 120 -12.84 9.70 1.13
C VAL A 120 -11.52 9.86 1.85
N GLY A 121 -10.41 9.78 1.13
CA GLY A 121 -9.10 9.89 1.75
C GLY A 121 -7.93 9.80 0.80
N ASN A 122 -6.74 9.67 1.39
CA ASN A 122 -5.48 9.51 0.69
C ASN A 122 -4.66 8.37 1.30
N LEU A 123 -3.63 7.93 0.58
CA LEU A 123 -2.68 6.90 1.03
C LEU A 123 -3.40 5.58 1.33
N TRP A 124 -3.91 4.95 0.29
CA TRP A 124 -4.55 3.64 0.41
C TRP A 124 -3.63 2.58 1.01
N ASP A 125 -4.13 1.86 2.00
CA ASP A 125 -3.48 0.71 2.63
C ASP A 125 -4.15 -0.58 2.15
N GLU A 126 -3.56 -1.21 1.16
CA GLU A 126 -4.08 -2.42 0.53
C GLU A 126 -4.26 -3.57 1.54
N LYS A 127 -3.33 -3.69 2.48
CA LYS A 127 -3.38 -4.75 3.49
C LYS A 127 -4.57 -4.60 4.44
N ASN A 128 -4.87 -3.37 4.84
CA ASN A 128 -5.95 -3.05 5.79
C ASN A 128 -7.22 -2.58 5.09
N ARG A 129 -7.23 -2.51 3.75
CA ARG A 129 -8.35 -2.07 2.92
C ARG A 129 -8.99 -0.77 3.39
N ARG A 130 -8.15 0.23 3.65
CA ARG A 130 -8.58 1.55 4.13
C ARG A 130 -7.58 2.64 3.76
N PHE A 131 -8.02 3.87 3.74
CA PHE A 131 -7.12 5.02 3.67
C PHE A 131 -6.34 5.19 4.98
N LYS A 132 -5.05 5.54 4.91
CA LYS A 132 -4.26 5.95 6.09
C LYS A 132 -4.62 7.36 6.55
N SER A 133 -5.02 8.23 5.60
CA SER A 133 -5.52 9.57 5.85
C SER A 133 -6.96 9.63 5.37
N VAL A 134 -7.91 9.45 6.28
CA VAL A 134 -9.35 9.48 6.02
C VAL A 134 -9.84 10.90 6.25
N LEU A 135 -10.58 11.46 5.29
CA LEU A 135 -11.32 12.71 5.44
C LEU A 135 -12.66 12.48 6.11
N GLY A 136 -13.37 11.41 5.72
CA GLY A 136 -14.67 11.06 6.29
C GLY A 136 -15.24 9.76 5.75
N TYR A 137 -16.29 9.32 6.45
CA TYR A 137 -17.16 8.22 6.06
C TYR A 137 -18.55 8.78 5.85
N TYR A 138 -19.23 8.32 4.82
CA TYR A 138 -20.52 8.85 4.41
C TYR A 138 -21.43 7.71 3.98
N HIS A 139 -22.71 7.89 4.14
CA HIS A 139 -23.71 7.03 3.50
C HIS A 139 -24.72 7.86 2.73
N TYR A 140 -25.25 7.28 1.67
CA TYR A 140 -26.32 7.85 0.89
C TYR A 140 -27.67 7.41 1.50
N ASN A 141 -28.50 8.39 1.82
CA ASN A 141 -29.85 8.18 2.30
C ASN A 141 -30.81 8.84 1.31
N PRO A 142 -31.60 8.15 0.56
CA PRO A 142 -32.25 6.85 0.74
C PRO A 142 -31.48 5.63 0.22
N THR A 143 -32.08 4.43 0.31
CA THR A 143 -31.61 3.21 -0.34
C THR A 143 -31.72 3.29 -1.86
N LEU A 144 -30.91 2.51 -2.56
CA LEU A 144 -30.96 2.31 -4.01
C LEU A 144 -31.78 1.06 -4.31
N ASP A 145 -32.94 1.23 -4.92
CA ASP A 145 -33.84 0.13 -5.23
C ASP A 145 -33.75 -0.24 -6.72
N PHE A 146 -32.98 -1.29 -7.02
CA PHE A 146 -32.84 -1.79 -8.39
C PHE A 146 -34.01 -2.72 -8.74
N GLN A 147 -34.60 -2.49 -9.90
CA GLN A 147 -35.70 -3.25 -10.43
C GLN A 147 -35.55 -3.43 -11.93
N THR A 148 -35.86 -4.62 -12.41
CA THR A 148 -35.93 -4.97 -13.82
C THR A 148 -37.35 -5.33 -14.19
N ASN A 149 -37.85 -4.77 -15.27
CA ASN A 149 -39.15 -5.09 -15.86
C ASN A 149 -38.93 -5.64 -17.27
N GLU A 150 -39.12 -6.91 -17.44
CA GLU A 150 -38.93 -7.60 -18.73
C GLU A 150 -40.28 -7.87 -19.37
N THR A 151 -40.40 -7.46 -20.62
CA THR A 151 -41.56 -7.72 -21.48
C THR A 151 -41.13 -8.57 -22.68
N ASP A 152 -42.04 -9.01 -23.50
CA ASP A 152 -41.75 -9.83 -24.70
C ASP A 152 -40.82 -9.09 -25.71
N THR A 153 -40.76 -7.78 -25.65
CA THR A 153 -40.04 -6.93 -26.62
C THR A 153 -38.94 -6.07 -26.02
N ASP A 154 -39.05 -5.75 -24.73
CA ASP A 154 -38.20 -4.73 -24.10
C ASP A 154 -37.80 -5.14 -22.68
N ILE A 155 -36.64 -4.68 -22.26
CA ILE A 155 -36.14 -4.78 -20.87
C ILE A 155 -35.90 -3.37 -20.34
N GLU A 156 -36.65 -3.01 -19.30
CA GLU A 156 -36.45 -1.76 -18.56
C GLU A 156 -35.73 -2.07 -17.24
N TYR A 157 -34.73 -1.31 -16.84
CA TYR A 157 -34.00 -1.53 -15.61
C TYR A 157 -33.59 -0.22 -14.95
N SER A 158 -33.30 -0.30 -13.65
CA SER A 158 -32.89 0.87 -12.87
C SER A 158 -31.46 1.30 -13.19
N VAL A 159 -31.31 2.61 -13.41
CA VAL A 159 -30.02 3.28 -13.54
C VAL A 159 -29.95 4.39 -12.51
N TYR A 160 -28.91 4.37 -11.68
CA TYR A 160 -28.62 5.45 -10.75
C TYR A 160 -27.33 6.15 -11.16
N GLU A 161 -27.33 7.49 -11.14
CA GLU A 161 -26.18 8.31 -11.38
C GLU A 161 -25.99 9.26 -10.20
N LEU A 162 -24.84 9.23 -9.57
CA LEU A 162 -24.55 9.93 -8.32
C LEU A 162 -23.26 10.72 -8.42
N ASP A 163 -23.36 11.98 -8.04
CA ASP A 163 -22.22 12.87 -7.88
C ASP A 163 -21.81 12.96 -6.41
N LEU A 164 -20.57 12.59 -6.11
CA LEU A 164 -19.99 12.74 -4.77
C LEU A 164 -19.30 14.11 -4.68
N TYR A 165 -19.88 15.03 -3.89
CA TYR A 165 -19.33 16.37 -3.67
C TYR A 165 -18.82 16.58 -2.25
N GLU A 166 -17.90 17.54 -2.07
CA GLU A 166 -17.54 18.07 -0.76
C GLU A 166 -18.78 18.64 -0.04
N ALA A 167 -18.84 18.36 1.26
CA ALA A 167 -19.99 18.53 2.14
C ALA A 167 -20.84 19.80 1.91
N GLY A 168 -22.08 19.58 1.61
CA GLY A 168 -23.12 20.60 1.40
C GLY A 168 -24.28 20.07 0.56
N ALA A 169 -24.10 18.98 -0.18
CA ALA A 169 -25.15 18.35 -0.93
C ALA A 169 -25.91 17.35 -0.05
N SER A 170 -27.18 17.58 0.09
CA SER A 170 -28.12 17.19 1.13
C SER A 170 -28.39 15.70 1.38
N ASN A 171 -27.81 14.76 0.64
CA ASN A 171 -28.16 13.35 0.73
C ASN A 171 -27.05 12.45 1.31
N PHE A 172 -25.89 13.02 1.61
CA PHE A 172 -24.77 12.28 2.19
C PHE A 172 -24.62 12.64 3.67
N ILE A 173 -24.78 11.65 4.53
CA ILE A 173 -24.70 11.81 5.97
C ILE A 173 -23.34 11.31 6.43
N PRO A 174 -22.55 12.14 7.16
CA PRO A 174 -21.30 11.67 7.76
C PRO A 174 -21.58 10.54 8.74
N ASP A 175 -20.91 9.40 8.55
CA ASP A 175 -21.06 8.22 9.38
C ASP A 175 -19.69 7.74 9.85
N TYR A 176 -19.45 7.80 11.15
CA TYR A 176 -18.19 7.35 11.74
C TYR A 176 -18.28 5.95 12.37
N PHE A 177 -19.48 5.39 12.55
CA PHE A 177 -19.69 4.19 13.35
C PHE A 177 -20.20 2.98 12.56
N GLU A 178 -20.81 3.18 11.39
CA GLU A 178 -21.47 2.13 10.62
C GLU A 178 -20.85 1.87 9.24
N PHE A 179 -19.62 2.34 9.01
CA PHE A 179 -18.97 2.07 7.73
C PHE A 179 -18.68 0.57 7.58
N PRO A 180 -19.04 -0.06 6.45
CA PRO A 180 -18.90 -1.49 6.23
C PRO A 180 -17.45 -1.96 6.34
N ASP A 181 -17.20 -3.09 7.03
CA ASP A 181 -15.86 -3.69 7.12
C ASP A 181 -15.51 -4.38 5.78
N LEU A 182 -14.45 -3.93 5.15
CA LEU A 182 -13.97 -4.45 3.86
C LEU A 182 -12.97 -5.60 3.97
N ARG A 183 -12.62 -5.98 5.20
CA ARG A 183 -11.68 -7.09 5.47
C ARG A 183 -12.31 -8.46 5.28
#